data_5196d523c8f2044ad549aa51044212a8
#
_entry.id   5196d523c8f2044ad549aa51044212a8
#
_cell.length_a   1.000
_cell.length_b   1.000
_cell.length_c   1.000
_cell.angle_alpha   90.00
_cell.angle_beta   90.00
_cell.angle_gamma   90.00
#
_symmetry.space_group_name_H-M   'P 1'
#
loop_
_entity.id
_entity.type
_entity.pdbx_description
1 polymer ?
#
loop_
_entity_poly.entity_id
_entity_poly.type
_entity_poly.pdbx_seq_one_letter_code
_entity_poly.pdbx_strand_id
1 'polypeptide(L)'
;MKVDSTTQHFYTIGISYKTADLSTRGQFSLSNEQCVSLLKEAKEKGINEILINTTCNRTEIYAYAAHPYQVIKLLCDHSGGELDFFEQLGYILKNEAAIHHIFKVGTGLDSQILGDFEIIGQLKQGFYRSKKLGLVNGFSERLVNAVIQASKRIKTETKISTGATSVAFASVQYIIQNIEAVSDKNILLFGTGKIGRNTCENLIKHTENDHIVLINRTHEKAKNIAGRFNVLVKEYGELPTEIRKADVMIVATGAQLPTVAKDIIHTEKSLLILDLSIPSNVHENVKSLPHVKVVNLDTLSQITYKTLEERKKHLPHAEEILSEIEAEFLQWLHDRQYAPTLRALKAKLTAQQTAEIKARERKQNLPEEATLVSDQMIQKITGQLANFLKENPAKASDALTIFKDVFQLDPSHHE
;
A
#
# COMPACT_ATOMS: atom_id res chain seq x y z
N MET A 1 24.55 0.13 -31.16
CA MET A 1 23.09 -0.07 -31.23
C MET A 1 22.45 1.21 -30.73
N LYS A 2 21.87 2.06 -31.58
CA LYS A 2 21.09 3.22 -31.10
C LYS A 2 19.81 2.66 -30.47
N VAL A 3 19.68 2.78 -29.14
CA VAL A 3 18.43 2.52 -28.44
C VAL A 3 17.44 3.58 -28.92
N ASP A 4 16.34 3.13 -29.48
CA ASP A 4 15.22 3.99 -29.89
C ASP A 4 14.65 4.64 -28.61
N SER A 5 14.99 5.93 -28.42
CA SER A 5 14.76 6.67 -27.16
C SER A 5 13.31 7.16 -26.99
N THR A 6 12.39 6.69 -27.83
CA THR A 6 11.00 7.21 -27.89
C THR A 6 9.95 6.33 -27.19
N THR A 7 10.23 5.05 -26.95
CA THR A 7 9.22 4.16 -26.37
C THR A 7 9.38 4.09 -24.84
N GLN A 8 8.50 4.75 -24.11
CA GLN A 8 8.43 4.63 -22.65
C GLN A 8 7.71 3.34 -22.25
N HIS A 9 8.17 2.72 -21.17
CA HIS A 9 7.56 1.54 -20.58
C HIS A 9 7.18 1.81 -19.12
N PHE A 10 6.15 1.13 -18.65
CA PHE A 10 5.79 1.15 -17.25
C PHE A 10 6.71 0.22 -16.46
N TYR A 11 7.38 0.76 -15.47
CA TYR A 11 8.28 0.02 -14.59
C TYR A 11 7.80 0.08 -13.14
N THR A 12 7.99 -1.01 -12.42
CA THR A 12 8.11 -1.04 -10.97
C THR A 12 9.56 -1.35 -10.64
N ILE A 13 10.22 -0.45 -9.95
CA ILE A 13 11.53 -0.70 -9.36
C ILE A 13 11.41 -0.64 -7.85
N GLY A 14 12.15 -1.49 -7.15
CA GLY A 14 12.06 -1.46 -5.69
C GLY A 14 12.99 -2.41 -4.98
N ILE A 15 12.98 -2.26 -3.66
CA ILE A 15 13.61 -3.16 -2.71
C ILE A 15 12.59 -3.54 -1.63
N SER A 16 12.55 -4.80 -1.20
CA SER A 16 11.54 -5.28 -0.27
C SER A 16 12.09 -6.27 0.75
N TYR A 17 11.26 -6.61 1.75
CA TYR A 17 11.58 -7.60 2.79
C TYR A 17 11.90 -8.99 2.24
N LYS A 18 11.56 -9.29 0.97
CA LYS A 18 11.85 -10.57 0.32
C LYS A 18 13.29 -10.72 -0.08
N THR A 19 13.96 -9.61 -0.38
CA THR A 19 15.30 -9.60 -0.98
C THR A 19 16.34 -8.93 -0.09
N ALA A 20 15.93 -8.07 0.85
CA ALA A 20 16.83 -7.27 1.67
C ALA A 20 16.44 -7.31 3.16
N ASP A 21 17.43 -7.29 4.02
CA ASP A 21 17.24 -7.17 5.47
C ASP A 21 16.75 -5.77 5.89
N LEU A 22 16.44 -5.59 7.16
CA LEU A 22 15.91 -4.34 7.71
C LEU A 22 16.90 -3.17 7.57
N SER A 23 18.20 -3.42 7.76
CA SER A 23 19.24 -2.40 7.66
C SER A 23 19.35 -1.86 6.24
N THR A 24 19.44 -2.77 5.27
CA THR A 24 19.54 -2.43 3.84
C THR A 24 18.27 -1.72 3.34
N ARG A 25 17.08 -2.21 3.71
CA ARG A 25 15.82 -1.50 3.36
C ARG A 25 15.78 -0.10 3.96
N GLY A 26 16.34 0.09 5.17
CA GLY A 26 16.44 1.40 5.82
C GLY A 26 17.23 2.41 5.00
N GLN A 27 18.29 1.98 4.31
CA GLN A 27 19.11 2.84 3.44
C GLN A 27 18.31 3.36 2.24
N PHE A 28 17.41 2.55 1.68
CA PHE A 28 16.55 2.95 0.55
C PHE A 28 15.22 3.60 0.97
N SER A 29 14.97 3.74 2.27
CA SER A 29 13.77 4.41 2.77
C SER A 29 13.82 5.91 2.48
N LEU A 30 12.68 6.49 2.13
CA LEU A 30 12.53 7.90 1.78
C LEU A 30 11.63 8.61 2.80
N SER A 31 12.10 9.72 3.34
CA SER A 31 11.25 10.64 4.11
C SER A 31 10.23 11.35 3.18
N ASN A 32 9.27 12.04 3.77
CA ASN A 32 8.31 12.81 2.97
C ASN A 32 9.00 13.89 2.14
N GLU A 33 9.99 14.57 2.70
CA GLU A 33 10.79 15.60 2.03
C GLU A 33 11.57 15.01 0.86
N GLN A 34 12.24 13.88 1.07
CA GLN A 34 12.98 13.16 0.03
C GLN A 34 12.07 12.68 -1.09
N CYS A 35 10.87 12.16 -0.78
CA CYS A 35 9.88 11.80 -1.79
C CYS A 35 9.49 13.01 -2.66
N VAL A 36 9.25 14.18 -2.06
CA VAL A 36 8.90 15.41 -2.80
C VAL A 36 10.06 15.89 -3.66
N SER A 37 11.29 15.84 -3.14
CA SER A 37 12.50 16.22 -3.88
C SER A 37 12.71 15.31 -5.09
N LEU A 38 12.64 13.99 -4.91
CA LEU A 38 12.73 13.00 -5.99
C LEU A 38 11.68 13.25 -7.08
N LEU A 39 10.43 13.48 -6.70
CA LEU A 39 9.34 13.73 -7.65
C LEU A 39 9.56 15.00 -8.48
N LYS A 40 10.10 16.07 -7.88
CA LYS A 40 10.43 17.30 -8.61
C LYS A 40 11.55 17.07 -9.62
N GLU A 41 12.62 16.38 -9.21
CA GLU A 41 13.73 16.05 -10.11
C GLU A 41 13.29 15.10 -11.23
N ALA A 42 12.42 14.12 -10.94
CA ALA A 42 11.83 13.26 -11.96
C ALA A 42 11.12 14.08 -13.05
N LYS A 43 10.35 15.09 -12.65
CA LYS A 43 9.65 16.00 -13.57
C LYS A 43 10.63 16.78 -14.44
N GLU A 44 11.69 17.32 -13.85
CA GLU A 44 12.75 18.05 -14.58
C GLU A 44 13.48 17.17 -15.60
N LYS A 45 13.59 15.86 -15.29
CA LYS A 45 14.17 14.85 -16.19
C LYS A 45 13.17 14.28 -17.22
N GLY A 46 11.95 14.83 -17.30
CA GLY A 46 10.93 14.42 -18.27
C GLY A 46 10.18 13.15 -17.92
N ILE A 47 10.27 12.67 -16.67
CA ILE A 47 9.42 11.59 -16.16
C ILE A 47 8.12 12.23 -15.66
N ASN A 48 7.08 12.15 -16.48
CA ASN A 48 5.81 12.83 -16.22
C ASN A 48 4.76 11.95 -15.52
N GLU A 49 5.08 10.68 -15.29
CA GLU A 49 4.20 9.73 -14.63
C GLU A 49 5.02 8.86 -13.67
N ILE A 50 4.90 9.16 -12.37
CA ILE A 50 5.69 8.50 -11.33
C ILE A 50 4.95 8.49 -10.00
N LEU A 51 5.06 7.40 -9.26
CA LEU A 51 4.44 7.14 -7.96
C LEU A 51 5.47 6.50 -7.04
N ILE A 52 5.55 6.96 -5.79
CA ILE A 52 6.46 6.42 -4.77
C ILE A 52 5.64 5.81 -3.64
N ASN A 53 5.93 4.55 -3.32
CA ASN A 53 5.40 3.83 -2.16
C ASN A 53 6.57 3.43 -1.26
N THR A 54 6.71 4.03 -0.09
CA THR A 54 7.75 3.74 0.90
C THR A 54 7.12 3.40 2.24
N THR A 55 7.55 2.28 2.81
CA THR A 55 7.05 1.68 4.06
C THR A 55 8.21 1.07 4.83
N CYS A 56 7.97 0.48 6.03
CA CYS A 56 9.01 -0.27 6.74
C CYS A 56 9.45 -1.55 6.00
N ASN A 57 8.61 -2.08 5.11
CA ASN A 57 8.85 -3.37 4.44
C ASN A 57 9.29 -3.25 2.99
N ARG A 58 9.10 -2.10 2.35
CA ARG A 58 9.48 -1.87 0.95
C ARG A 58 9.61 -0.39 0.62
N THR A 59 10.45 -0.10 -0.35
CA THR A 59 10.46 1.16 -1.09
C THR A 59 10.37 0.82 -2.56
N GLU A 60 9.31 1.31 -3.21
CA GLU A 60 8.99 1.05 -4.62
C GLU A 60 8.68 2.35 -5.35
N ILE A 61 9.12 2.41 -6.60
CA ILE A 61 8.76 3.47 -7.53
C ILE A 61 8.10 2.84 -8.75
N TYR A 62 6.94 3.36 -9.11
CA TYR A 62 6.16 2.98 -10.28
C TYR A 62 6.20 4.15 -11.25
N ALA A 63 6.75 3.96 -12.45
CA ALA A 63 6.96 5.06 -13.37
C ALA A 63 6.94 4.65 -14.84
N TYR A 64 6.52 5.57 -15.71
CA TYR A 64 6.83 5.50 -17.13
C TYR A 64 8.20 6.11 -17.41
N ALA A 65 9.11 5.32 -17.97
CA ALA A 65 10.46 5.76 -18.31
C ALA A 65 10.95 5.06 -19.57
N ALA A 66 11.93 5.66 -20.27
CA ALA A 66 12.58 5.04 -21.40
C ALA A 66 13.48 3.87 -20.96
N HIS A 67 14.10 3.99 -19.78
CA HIS A 67 14.96 2.97 -19.20
C HIS A 67 14.82 2.94 -17.67
N PRO A 68 14.78 1.76 -17.03
CA PRO A 68 14.58 1.65 -15.56
C PRO A 68 15.73 2.29 -14.75
N TYR A 69 16.94 2.35 -15.31
CA TYR A 69 18.09 2.98 -14.67
C TYR A 69 17.86 4.45 -14.32
N GLN A 70 17.06 5.17 -15.11
CA GLN A 70 16.70 6.56 -14.79
C GLN A 70 15.99 6.65 -13.44
N VAL A 71 15.11 5.70 -13.16
CA VAL A 71 14.30 5.65 -11.93
C VAL A 71 15.12 5.11 -10.76
N ILE A 72 15.99 4.11 -11.00
CA ILE A 72 16.91 3.54 -10.00
C ILE A 72 17.87 4.63 -9.52
N LYS A 73 18.45 5.39 -10.44
CA LYS A 73 19.35 6.49 -10.11
C LYS A 73 18.65 7.54 -9.22
N LEU A 74 17.42 7.93 -9.56
CA LEU A 74 16.63 8.85 -8.73
C LEU A 74 16.43 8.29 -7.32
N LEU A 75 16.14 7.01 -7.17
CA LEU A 75 16.01 6.38 -5.86
C LEU A 75 17.33 6.47 -5.05
N CYS A 76 18.45 6.11 -5.66
CA CYS A 76 19.75 6.15 -5.00
C CYS A 76 20.19 7.59 -4.65
N ASP A 77 20.00 8.54 -5.57
CA ASP A 77 20.38 9.95 -5.38
C ASP A 77 19.60 10.62 -4.21
N HIS A 78 18.37 10.16 -3.93
CA HIS A 78 17.50 10.73 -2.89
C HIS A 78 17.39 9.90 -1.61
N SER A 79 17.91 8.67 -1.59
CA SER A 79 18.00 7.82 -0.40
C SER A 79 19.44 7.75 0.11
N GLY A 80 19.71 6.91 1.08
CA GLY A 80 21.08 6.52 1.48
C GLY A 80 21.57 5.24 0.82
N GLY A 81 20.81 4.72 -0.16
CA GLY A 81 21.10 3.46 -0.83
C GLY A 81 22.09 3.62 -2.00
N GLU A 82 23.04 2.70 -2.10
CA GLU A 82 24.00 2.67 -3.18
C GLU A 82 23.51 1.82 -4.36
N LEU A 83 23.96 2.15 -5.57
CA LEU A 83 23.56 1.46 -6.81
C LEU A 83 23.95 -0.03 -6.78
N ASP A 84 25.14 -0.35 -6.31
CA ASP A 84 25.66 -1.72 -6.24
C ASP A 84 24.77 -2.62 -5.35
N PHE A 85 24.26 -2.08 -4.24
CA PHE A 85 23.28 -2.80 -3.40
C PHE A 85 21.93 -2.95 -4.09
N PHE A 86 21.50 -1.95 -4.85
CA PHE A 86 20.26 -2.07 -5.61
C PHE A 86 20.38 -3.12 -6.71
N GLU A 87 21.50 -3.21 -7.41
CA GLU A 87 21.74 -4.21 -8.47
C GLU A 87 21.72 -5.65 -7.91
N GLN A 88 22.16 -5.85 -6.68
CA GLN A 88 22.18 -7.16 -6.04
C GLN A 88 20.81 -7.56 -5.42
N LEU A 89 20.11 -6.63 -4.83
CA LEU A 89 18.95 -6.89 -3.94
C LEU A 89 17.65 -6.25 -4.43
N GLY A 90 17.73 -5.33 -5.38
CA GLY A 90 16.56 -4.69 -5.98
C GLY A 90 15.90 -5.57 -7.05
N TYR A 91 14.70 -5.18 -7.42
CA TYR A 91 13.99 -5.80 -8.52
C TYR A 91 13.44 -4.75 -9.49
N ILE A 92 13.31 -5.18 -10.74
CA ILE A 92 12.78 -4.39 -11.84
C ILE A 92 11.70 -5.23 -12.52
N LEU A 93 10.49 -4.71 -12.55
CA LEU A 93 9.37 -5.31 -13.28
C LEU A 93 8.94 -4.35 -14.37
N LYS A 94 8.45 -4.90 -15.49
CA LYS A 94 8.11 -4.11 -16.68
C LYS A 94 6.69 -4.44 -17.15
N ASN A 95 5.95 -3.41 -17.59
CA ASN A 95 4.62 -3.50 -18.20
C ASN A 95 3.63 -4.35 -17.38
N GLU A 96 3.09 -5.44 -17.92
CA GLU A 96 2.10 -6.30 -17.25
C GLU A 96 2.62 -6.86 -15.92
N ALA A 97 3.89 -7.26 -15.84
CA ALA A 97 4.48 -7.72 -14.58
C ALA A 97 4.51 -6.62 -13.52
N ALA A 98 4.77 -5.35 -13.92
CA ALA A 98 4.72 -4.20 -13.02
C ALA A 98 3.28 -3.89 -12.57
N ILE A 99 2.31 -4.02 -13.48
CA ILE A 99 0.87 -3.87 -13.19
C ILE A 99 0.43 -4.97 -12.21
N HIS A 100 0.71 -6.23 -12.49
CA HIS A 100 0.38 -7.34 -11.60
C HIS A 100 0.96 -7.13 -10.20
N HIS A 101 2.19 -6.67 -10.13
CA HIS A 101 2.87 -6.44 -8.86
C HIS A 101 2.19 -5.35 -8.01
N ILE A 102 1.83 -4.21 -8.58
CA ILE A 102 1.13 -3.15 -7.82
C ILE A 102 -0.26 -3.62 -7.32
N PHE A 103 -0.95 -4.50 -8.07
CA PHE A 103 -2.17 -5.15 -7.60
C PHE A 103 -1.89 -6.05 -6.39
N LYS A 104 -0.89 -6.94 -6.45
CA LYS A 104 -0.48 -7.80 -5.33
C LYS A 104 -0.10 -6.98 -4.08
N VAL A 105 0.65 -5.89 -4.27
CA VAL A 105 1.08 -5.00 -3.19
C VAL A 105 -0.13 -4.29 -2.58
N GLY A 106 -0.92 -3.59 -3.38
CA GLY A 106 -2.04 -2.77 -2.88
C GLY A 106 -3.19 -3.57 -2.27
N THR A 107 -3.31 -4.86 -2.61
CA THR A 107 -4.27 -5.78 -1.99
C THR A 107 -3.73 -6.49 -0.76
N GLY A 108 -2.45 -6.28 -0.39
CA GLY A 108 -1.81 -6.95 0.73
C GLY A 108 -1.49 -8.42 0.50
N LEU A 109 -1.63 -8.94 -0.73
CA LEU A 109 -1.27 -10.31 -1.09
C LEU A 109 0.24 -10.50 -1.23
N ASP A 110 0.98 -9.40 -1.48
CA ASP A 110 2.44 -9.35 -1.43
C ASP A 110 2.95 -8.59 -0.19
N SER A 111 2.30 -8.73 0.95
CA SER A 111 2.77 -8.15 2.21
C SER A 111 3.44 -9.21 3.08
N GLN A 112 4.39 -8.78 3.93
CA GLN A 112 5.00 -9.66 4.94
C GLN A 112 3.93 -10.31 5.84
N ILE A 113 2.87 -9.55 6.09
CA ILE A 113 1.66 -10.00 6.77
C ILE A 113 0.57 -10.15 5.71
N LEU A 114 0.20 -11.38 5.37
CA LEU A 114 -0.82 -11.67 4.37
C LEU A 114 -2.15 -10.97 4.73
N GLY A 115 -2.68 -10.17 3.77
CA GLY A 115 -3.91 -9.42 3.96
C GLY A 115 -3.74 -8.18 4.86
N ASP A 116 -2.55 -7.60 4.91
CA ASP A 116 -2.32 -6.29 5.52
C ASP A 116 -2.80 -5.18 4.57
N PHE A 117 -3.96 -4.59 4.90
CA PHE A 117 -4.57 -3.51 4.12
C PHE A 117 -4.08 -2.10 4.51
N GLU A 118 -3.09 -1.96 5.40
CA GLU A 118 -2.48 -0.64 5.66
C GLU A 118 -1.72 -0.14 4.43
N ILE A 119 -1.17 -1.06 3.63
CA ILE A 119 -0.42 -0.77 2.41
C ILE A 119 -1.21 0.04 1.38
N ILE A 120 -2.52 -0.21 1.21
CA ILE A 120 -3.34 0.56 0.26
C ILE A 120 -3.49 2.03 0.69
N GLY A 121 -3.50 2.30 2.01
CA GLY A 121 -3.48 3.65 2.55
C GLY A 121 -2.18 4.39 2.19
N GLN A 122 -1.05 3.71 2.32
CA GLN A 122 0.27 4.24 1.99
C GLN A 122 0.40 4.48 0.47
N LEU A 123 -0.06 3.54 -0.35
CA LEU A 123 -0.11 3.69 -1.81
C LEU A 123 -0.95 4.91 -2.24
N LYS A 124 -2.12 5.12 -1.62
CA LYS A 124 -2.94 6.32 -1.82
C LYS A 124 -2.21 7.60 -1.47
N GLN A 125 -1.48 7.62 -0.35
CA GLN A 125 -0.71 8.81 0.05
C GLN A 125 0.37 9.13 -0.99
N GLY A 126 1.10 8.11 -1.49
CA GLY A 126 2.06 8.25 -2.58
C GLY A 126 1.41 8.82 -3.85
N PHE A 127 0.26 8.25 -4.25
CA PHE A 127 -0.52 8.71 -5.39
C PHE A 127 -0.94 10.18 -5.28
N TYR A 128 -1.53 10.59 -4.15
CA TYR A 128 -1.94 11.98 -3.96
C TYR A 128 -0.75 12.95 -3.94
N ARG A 129 0.41 12.52 -3.41
CA ARG A 129 1.64 13.31 -3.45
C ARG A 129 2.08 13.57 -4.90
N SER A 130 2.12 12.55 -5.74
CA SER A 130 2.46 12.67 -7.16
C SER A 130 1.42 13.50 -7.93
N LYS A 131 0.12 13.32 -7.65
CA LYS A 131 -0.99 14.07 -8.26
C LYS A 131 -0.88 15.58 -7.99
N LYS A 132 -0.51 15.98 -6.76
CA LYS A 132 -0.29 17.40 -6.41
C LYS A 132 0.84 18.06 -7.20
N LEU A 133 1.81 17.28 -7.67
CA LEU A 133 2.93 17.78 -8.47
C LEU A 133 2.67 17.66 -9.99
N GLY A 134 1.50 17.18 -10.39
CA GLY A 134 1.14 16.99 -11.80
C GLY A 134 1.89 15.83 -12.47
N LEU A 135 2.20 14.78 -11.70
CA LEU A 135 2.94 13.58 -12.13
C LEU A 135 2.05 12.33 -12.21
N VAL A 136 0.78 12.54 -12.44
CA VAL A 136 -0.24 11.49 -12.60
C VAL A 136 -1.06 11.79 -13.83
N ASN A 137 -1.22 10.82 -14.69
CA ASN A 137 -2.10 10.89 -15.87
C ASN A 137 -3.25 9.87 -15.75
N GLY A 138 -4.04 9.75 -16.83
CA GLY A 138 -5.18 8.86 -16.87
C GLY A 138 -4.85 7.37 -16.70
N PHE A 139 -3.61 6.92 -16.99
CA PHE A 139 -3.18 5.53 -16.74
C PHE A 139 -3.00 5.29 -15.24
N SER A 140 -2.14 6.07 -14.56
CA SER A 140 -1.89 5.93 -13.11
C SER A 140 -3.17 6.13 -12.29
N GLU A 141 -4.03 7.06 -12.69
CA GLU A 141 -5.31 7.29 -12.00
C GLU A 141 -6.22 6.07 -12.10
N ARG A 142 -6.36 5.50 -13.31
CA ARG A 142 -7.15 4.29 -13.52
C ARG A 142 -6.56 3.08 -12.82
N LEU A 143 -5.23 2.89 -12.89
CA LEU A 143 -4.52 1.80 -12.24
C LEU A 143 -4.73 1.82 -10.72
N VAL A 144 -4.46 2.96 -10.07
CA VAL A 144 -4.60 3.08 -8.62
C VAL A 144 -6.06 2.90 -8.19
N ASN A 145 -7.03 3.41 -8.95
CA ASN A 145 -8.44 3.19 -8.66
C ASN A 145 -8.84 1.71 -8.78
N ALA A 146 -8.34 0.98 -9.78
CA ALA A 146 -8.56 -0.46 -9.92
C ALA A 146 -7.94 -1.25 -8.75
N VAL A 147 -6.71 -0.90 -8.33
CA VAL A 147 -6.06 -1.50 -7.14
C VAL A 147 -6.87 -1.23 -5.87
N ILE A 148 -7.41 -0.02 -5.70
CA ILE A 148 -8.27 0.34 -4.57
C ILE A 148 -9.58 -0.49 -4.60
N GLN A 149 -10.18 -0.67 -5.77
CA GLN A 149 -11.36 -1.50 -5.96
C GLN A 149 -11.07 -2.96 -5.58
N ALA A 150 -9.98 -3.55 -6.08
CA ALA A 150 -9.55 -4.90 -5.74
C ALA A 150 -9.32 -5.06 -4.23
N SER A 151 -8.57 -4.13 -3.62
CA SER A 151 -8.31 -4.12 -2.19
C SER A 151 -9.60 -4.07 -1.36
N LYS A 152 -10.57 -3.23 -1.76
CA LYS A 152 -11.87 -3.12 -1.08
C LYS A 152 -12.68 -4.40 -1.23
N ARG A 153 -12.79 -4.98 -2.43
CA ARG A 153 -13.53 -6.22 -2.67
C ARG A 153 -12.93 -7.39 -1.89
N ILE A 154 -11.61 -7.59 -1.97
CA ILE A 154 -10.92 -8.65 -1.21
C ILE A 154 -11.18 -8.50 0.29
N LYS A 155 -11.11 -7.28 0.83
CA LYS A 155 -11.36 -7.02 2.25
C LYS A 155 -12.80 -7.33 2.68
N THR A 156 -13.77 -7.09 1.81
CA THR A 156 -15.21 -7.28 2.14
C THR A 156 -15.74 -8.67 1.79
N GLU A 157 -15.20 -9.30 0.75
CA GLU A 157 -15.68 -10.59 0.23
C GLU A 157 -14.89 -11.78 0.79
N THR A 158 -13.71 -11.52 1.43
CA THR A 158 -12.89 -12.57 2.04
C THR A 158 -12.58 -12.27 3.50
N LYS A 159 -12.15 -13.30 4.24
CA LYS A 159 -11.67 -13.17 5.61
C LYS A 159 -10.14 -13.09 5.72
N ILE A 160 -9.45 -12.75 4.63
CA ILE A 160 -7.97 -12.74 4.55
C ILE A 160 -7.33 -11.71 5.49
N SER A 161 -8.07 -10.72 5.98
CA SER A 161 -7.59 -9.70 6.94
C SER A 161 -7.98 -9.98 8.39
N THR A 162 -8.72 -11.04 8.67
CA THR A 162 -9.22 -11.33 10.02
C THR A 162 -8.16 -11.95 10.91
N GLY A 163 -8.29 -11.73 12.23
CA GLY A 163 -7.43 -12.33 13.26
C GLY A 163 -6.05 -11.68 13.40
N ALA A 164 -5.30 -12.14 14.37
CA ALA A 164 -4.02 -11.58 14.78
C ALA A 164 -2.86 -12.11 13.94
N THR A 165 -2.03 -11.22 13.39
CA THR A 165 -0.90 -11.55 12.52
C THR A 165 0.47 -11.19 13.11
N SER A 166 0.50 -10.46 14.21
CA SER A 166 1.72 -10.19 14.98
C SER A 166 1.49 -10.54 16.44
N VAL A 167 2.55 -10.92 17.14
CA VAL A 167 2.48 -11.20 18.58
C VAL A 167 1.94 -10.00 19.35
N ALA A 168 2.34 -8.78 18.99
CA ALA A 168 1.86 -7.55 19.59
C ALA A 168 0.34 -7.39 19.44
N PHE A 169 -0.20 -7.64 18.24
CA PHE A 169 -1.63 -7.61 18.01
C PHE A 169 -2.37 -8.81 18.63
N ALA A 170 -1.75 -10.01 18.57
CA ALA A 170 -2.29 -11.21 19.24
C ALA A 170 -2.44 -11.00 20.75
N SER A 171 -1.48 -10.31 21.38
CA SER A 171 -1.53 -9.96 22.80
C SER A 171 -2.75 -9.09 23.11
N VAL A 172 -3.00 -8.06 22.31
CA VAL A 172 -4.13 -7.17 22.48
C VAL A 172 -5.46 -7.89 22.26
N GLN A 173 -5.55 -8.71 21.22
CA GLN A 173 -6.72 -9.54 20.96
C GLN A 173 -6.96 -10.53 22.11
N TYR A 174 -5.91 -11.14 22.65
CA TYR A 174 -6.02 -12.03 23.80
C TYR A 174 -6.58 -11.29 25.03
N ILE A 175 -6.13 -10.06 25.29
CA ILE A 175 -6.64 -9.21 26.37
C ILE A 175 -8.13 -8.94 26.15
N ILE A 176 -8.53 -8.46 24.97
CA ILE A 176 -9.93 -8.14 24.65
C ILE A 176 -10.86 -9.36 24.82
N GLN A 177 -10.39 -10.56 24.48
CA GLN A 177 -11.17 -11.79 24.59
C GLN A 177 -11.28 -12.35 26.02
N ASN A 178 -10.34 -12.03 26.91
CA ASN A 178 -10.27 -12.63 28.24
C ASN A 178 -10.53 -11.63 29.38
N ILE A 179 -10.61 -10.34 29.12
CA ILE A 179 -10.81 -9.27 30.09
C ILE A 179 -12.07 -8.48 29.70
N GLU A 180 -13.05 -8.43 30.59
CA GLU A 180 -14.24 -7.61 30.38
C GLU A 180 -13.95 -6.13 30.64
N ALA A 181 -14.63 -5.23 29.93
CA ALA A 181 -14.50 -3.77 30.06
C ALA A 181 -13.01 -3.32 30.02
N VAL A 182 -12.26 -3.72 28.99
CA VAL A 182 -10.80 -3.43 28.86
C VAL A 182 -10.53 -1.94 28.95
N SER A 183 -11.43 -1.07 28.49
CA SER A 183 -11.31 0.39 28.55
C SER A 183 -11.07 0.92 29.98
N ASP A 184 -11.63 0.24 30.98
CA ASP A 184 -11.63 0.68 32.39
C ASP A 184 -10.54 -0.02 33.23
N LYS A 185 -9.71 -0.86 32.61
CA LYS A 185 -8.68 -1.67 33.28
C LYS A 185 -7.34 -0.97 33.32
N ASN A 186 -6.64 -1.14 34.46
CA ASN A 186 -5.26 -0.68 34.58
C ASN A 186 -4.31 -1.62 33.83
N ILE A 187 -3.70 -1.13 32.79
CA ILE A 187 -2.76 -1.90 31.95
C ILE A 187 -1.34 -1.40 32.19
N LEU A 188 -0.47 -2.29 32.68
CA LEU A 188 0.95 -2.03 32.86
C LEU A 188 1.74 -2.63 31.72
N LEU A 189 2.44 -1.79 30.95
CA LEU A 189 3.38 -2.22 29.91
C LEU A 189 4.82 -2.03 30.41
N PHE A 190 5.53 -3.13 30.59
CA PHE A 190 6.91 -3.16 31.03
C PHE A 190 7.86 -3.54 29.90
N GLY A 191 8.62 -2.56 29.44
CA GLY A 191 9.56 -2.67 28.33
C GLY A 191 9.14 -1.90 27.08
N THR A 192 10.13 -1.26 26.43
CA THR A 192 9.96 -0.35 25.29
C THR A 192 10.69 -0.81 24.02
N GLY A 193 11.01 -2.09 23.93
CA GLY A 193 11.56 -2.72 22.73
C GLY A 193 10.55 -2.67 21.56
N LYS A 194 10.91 -3.25 20.40
CA LYS A 194 10.07 -3.28 19.20
C LYS A 194 8.68 -3.86 19.50
N ILE A 195 8.61 -5.00 20.21
CA ILE A 195 7.34 -5.66 20.56
C ILE A 195 6.55 -4.77 21.54
N GLY A 196 7.16 -4.25 22.60
CA GLY A 196 6.47 -3.40 23.59
C GLY A 196 5.89 -2.13 22.96
N ARG A 197 6.61 -1.46 22.07
CA ARG A 197 6.12 -0.29 21.34
C ARG A 197 4.92 -0.64 20.46
N ASN A 198 5.01 -1.70 19.67
CA ASN A 198 3.92 -2.14 18.81
C ASN A 198 2.69 -2.58 19.61
N THR A 199 2.90 -3.19 20.79
CA THR A 199 1.79 -3.56 21.69
C THR A 199 1.12 -2.33 22.30
N CYS A 200 1.89 -1.31 22.71
CA CYS A 200 1.34 -0.03 23.18
C CYS A 200 0.46 0.64 22.11
N GLU A 201 0.94 0.73 20.89
CA GLU A 201 0.21 1.28 19.75
C GLU A 201 -1.09 0.52 19.47
N ASN A 202 -1.04 -0.81 19.48
CA ASN A 202 -2.23 -1.64 19.28
C ASN A 202 -3.22 -1.55 20.45
N LEU A 203 -2.76 -1.44 21.71
CA LEU A 203 -3.63 -1.21 22.86
C LEU A 203 -4.46 0.07 22.66
N ILE A 204 -3.79 1.18 22.42
CA ILE A 204 -4.45 2.49 22.23
C ILE A 204 -5.45 2.45 21.08
N LYS A 205 -5.05 1.85 19.94
CA LYS A 205 -5.88 1.78 18.73
C LYS A 205 -7.14 0.90 18.88
N HIS A 206 -7.09 -0.13 19.73
CA HIS A 206 -8.13 -1.17 19.74
C HIS A 206 -8.88 -1.33 21.05
N THR A 207 -8.46 -0.67 22.13
CA THR A 207 -9.12 -0.81 23.45
C THR A 207 -9.77 0.45 23.97
N GLU A 208 -9.50 1.62 23.33
CA GLU A 208 -9.94 2.94 23.83
C GLU A 208 -9.58 3.17 25.32
N ASN A 209 -8.53 2.50 25.81
CA ASN A 209 -8.09 2.53 27.20
C ASN A 209 -7.11 3.69 27.42
N ASP A 210 -7.36 4.54 28.40
CA ASP A 210 -6.52 5.67 28.82
C ASP A 210 -5.75 5.41 30.15
N HIS A 211 -5.95 4.23 30.76
CA HIS A 211 -5.28 3.79 31.98
C HIS A 211 -4.04 2.93 31.73
N ILE A 212 -3.22 3.32 30.73
CA ILE A 212 -2.01 2.60 30.36
C ILE A 212 -0.80 3.23 31.04
N VAL A 213 -0.10 2.44 31.86
CA VAL A 213 1.17 2.82 32.48
C VAL A 213 2.32 2.13 31.76
N LEU A 214 3.33 2.91 31.39
CA LEU A 214 4.54 2.43 30.71
C LEU A 214 5.74 2.55 31.67
N ILE A 215 6.43 1.43 31.91
CA ILE A 215 7.66 1.37 32.67
C ILE A 215 8.79 0.79 31.80
N ASN A 216 9.94 1.39 31.87
CA ASN A 216 11.16 0.87 31.24
C ASN A 216 12.39 1.20 32.09
N ARG A 217 13.37 0.29 32.11
CA ARG A 217 14.63 0.50 32.84
C ARG A 217 15.30 1.84 32.47
N THR A 218 15.25 2.22 31.21
CA THR A 218 15.72 3.54 30.72
C THR A 218 14.49 4.43 30.59
N HIS A 219 14.26 5.35 31.53
CA HIS A 219 13.11 6.23 31.60
C HIS A 219 12.90 7.09 30.34
N GLU A 220 14.00 7.62 29.77
CA GLU A 220 13.93 8.44 28.53
C GLU A 220 13.35 7.67 27.33
N LYS A 221 13.61 6.35 27.23
CA LYS A 221 13.00 5.53 26.16
C LYS A 221 11.50 5.42 26.34
N ALA A 222 11.00 5.35 27.56
CA ALA A 222 9.56 5.34 27.85
C ALA A 222 8.92 6.69 27.53
N LYS A 223 9.54 7.82 27.90
CA LYS A 223 9.08 9.17 27.56
C LYS A 223 8.96 9.39 26.05
N ASN A 224 9.92 8.91 25.27
CA ASN A 224 9.90 9.03 23.80
C ASN A 224 8.71 8.28 23.16
N ILE A 225 8.23 7.20 23.78
CA ILE A 225 7.01 6.51 23.33
C ILE A 225 5.80 7.28 23.81
N ALA A 226 5.76 7.67 25.08
CA ALA A 226 4.64 8.43 25.66
C ALA A 226 4.38 9.75 24.92
N GLY A 227 5.42 10.42 24.42
CA GLY A 227 5.25 11.64 23.63
C GLY A 227 4.50 11.45 22.30
N ARG A 228 4.34 10.20 21.85
CA ARG A 228 3.54 9.85 20.66
C ARG A 228 2.12 9.37 21.01
N PHE A 229 1.95 8.91 22.25
CA PHE A 229 0.72 8.30 22.73
C PHE A 229 0.41 8.88 24.12
N ASN A 230 -0.85 9.06 24.43
CA ASN A 230 -1.27 9.57 25.74
C ASN A 230 -1.20 8.46 26.80
N VAL A 231 0.02 8.09 27.22
CA VAL A 231 0.27 7.04 28.23
C VAL A 231 1.09 7.62 29.38
N LEU A 232 0.82 7.13 30.60
CA LEU A 232 1.51 7.55 31.80
C LEU A 232 2.85 6.83 31.93
N VAL A 233 3.96 7.55 32.07
CA VAL A 233 5.28 6.97 32.32
C VAL A 233 5.60 7.00 33.80
N LYS A 234 6.10 5.88 34.33
CA LYS A 234 6.55 5.73 35.70
C LYS A 234 8.00 5.27 35.76
N GLU A 235 8.64 5.54 36.91
CA GLU A 235 10.03 5.13 37.16
C GLU A 235 10.12 3.61 37.40
N TYR A 236 11.27 3.04 37.12
CA TYR A 236 11.51 1.59 37.29
C TYR A 236 11.28 1.13 38.72
N GLY A 237 11.65 1.95 39.69
CA GLY A 237 11.42 1.64 41.15
C GLY A 237 9.95 1.54 41.56
N GLU A 238 9.03 2.09 40.76
CA GLU A 238 7.60 2.02 41.01
C GLU A 238 6.96 0.71 40.52
N LEU A 239 7.73 -0.17 39.84
CA LEU A 239 7.23 -1.39 39.20
C LEU A 239 6.39 -2.26 40.14
N PRO A 240 6.80 -2.59 41.42
CA PRO A 240 5.98 -3.38 42.32
C PRO A 240 4.66 -2.69 42.68
N THR A 241 4.67 -1.37 42.82
CA THR A 241 3.48 -0.57 43.13
C THR A 241 2.47 -0.58 41.97
N GLU A 242 2.95 -0.45 40.76
CA GLU A 242 2.09 -0.46 39.55
C GLU A 242 1.60 -1.89 39.23
N ILE A 243 2.38 -2.95 39.50
CA ILE A 243 1.90 -4.35 39.41
C ILE A 243 0.69 -4.56 40.34
N ARG A 244 0.72 -4.03 41.57
CA ARG A 244 -0.39 -4.16 42.53
C ARG A 244 -1.69 -3.54 42.00
N LYS A 245 -1.60 -2.47 41.21
CA LYS A 245 -2.76 -1.76 40.64
C LYS A 245 -3.23 -2.41 39.34
N ALA A 246 -2.35 -3.10 38.63
CA ALA A 246 -2.62 -3.61 37.31
C ALA A 246 -3.66 -4.75 37.29
N ASP A 247 -4.54 -4.75 36.32
CA ASP A 247 -5.42 -5.87 35.93
C ASP A 247 -4.75 -6.71 34.84
N VAL A 248 -3.95 -6.05 33.99
CA VAL A 248 -3.15 -6.67 32.95
C VAL A 248 -1.73 -6.14 33.00
N MET A 249 -0.75 -7.04 32.99
CA MET A 249 0.66 -6.72 32.85
C MET A 249 1.22 -7.32 31.55
N ILE A 250 1.89 -6.50 30.78
CA ILE A 250 2.58 -6.94 29.56
C ILE A 250 4.07 -6.76 29.77
N VAL A 251 4.83 -7.84 29.67
CA VAL A 251 6.29 -7.86 29.82
C VAL A 251 6.90 -8.01 28.44
N ALA A 252 7.65 -6.99 27.99
CA ALA A 252 8.29 -6.95 26.67
C ALA A 252 9.71 -6.39 26.78
N THR A 253 10.52 -6.96 27.69
CA THR A 253 11.89 -6.53 27.98
C THR A 253 12.92 -7.36 27.20
N GLY A 254 14.13 -6.87 27.10
CA GLY A 254 15.27 -7.60 26.52
C GLY A 254 16.25 -8.08 27.58
N ALA A 255 15.84 -8.28 28.85
CA ALA A 255 16.71 -8.75 29.90
C ALA A 255 17.02 -10.24 29.71
N GLN A 256 18.26 -10.62 30.04
CA GLN A 256 18.73 -12.01 29.88
C GLN A 256 18.24 -12.93 31.03
N LEU A 257 17.86 -12.36 32.15
CA LEU A 257 17.33 -13.06 33.33
C LEU A 257 15.92 -12.54 33.63
N PRO A 258 15.04 -13.39 34.21
CA PRO A 258 13.71 -12.98 34.62
C PRO A 258 13.75 -11.79 35.59
N THR A 259 12.99 -10.76 35.27
CA THR A 259 12.87 -9.53 36.05
C THR A 259 11.57 -9.43 36.83
N VAL A 260 10.60 -10.29 36.53
CA VAL A 260 9.31 -10.37 37.24
C VAL A 260 9.24 -11.71 37.97
N ALA A 261 9.42 -11.68 39.28
CA ALA A 261 9.37 -12.86 40.14
C ALA A 261 8.24 -12.70 41.19
N LYS A 262 7.93 -13.78 41.90
CA LYS A 262 6.83 -13.82 42.87
C LYS A 262 6.94 -12.76 43.98
N ASP A 263 8.16 -12.44 44.38
CA ASP A 263 8.49 -11.50 45.45
C ASP A 263 8.11 -10.03 45.17
N ILE A 264 7.93 -9.67 43.88
CA ILE A 264 7.46 -8.31 43.52
C ILE A 264 5.97 -8.25 43.21
N ILE A 265 5.26 -9.40 43.21
CA ILE A 265 3.82 -9.46 42.89
C ILE A 265 3.04 -9.52 44.21
N HIS A 266 2.61 -8.35 44.68
CA HIS A 266 1.82 -8.19 45.88
C HIS A 266 0.37 -7.76 45.55
N THR A 267 -0.38 -8.62 44.87
CA THR A 267 -1.80 -8.38 44.53
C THR A 267 -2.66 -9.54 44.97
N GLU A 268 -3.86 -9.23 45.45
CA GLU A 268 -4.90 -10.22 45.81
C GLU A 268 -5.97 -10.32 44.72
N LYS A 269 -5.96 -9.38 43.76
CA LYS A 269 -6.91 -9.38 42.66
C LYS A 269 -6.37 -10.20 41.47
N SER A 270 -7.27 -10.60 40.58
CA SER A 270 -6.89 -11.28 39.34
C SER A 270 -5.94 -10.42 38.51
N LEU A 271 -4.81 -11.00 38.11
CA LEU A 271 -3.81 -10.38 37.26
C LEU A 271 -3.51 -11.27 36.08
N LEU A 272 -3.70 -10.73 34.86
CA LEU A 272 -3.26 -11.35 33.62
C LEU A 272 -1.88 -10.84 33.26
N ILE A 273 -0.89 -11.74 33.16
CA ILE A 273 0.47 -11.40 32.70
C ILE A 273 0.71 -12.00 31.33
N LEU A 274 1.08 -11.14 30.34
CA LEU A 274 1.53 -11.57 29.03
C LEU A 274 3.05 -11.39 28.94
N ASP A 275 3.81 -12.48 28.88
CA ASP A 275 5.26 -12.42 28.70
C ASP A 275 5.63 -12.55 27.22
N LEU A 276 6.03 -11.43 26.63
CA LEU A 276 6.42 -11.29 25.22
C LEU A 276 7.93 -11.28 25.04
N SER A 277 8.68 -11.57 26.08
CA SER A 277 10.14 -11.48 26.10
C SER A 277 10.80 -12.77 25.62
N ILE A 278 11.99 -12.64 25.00
CA ILE A 278 12.90 -13.74 24.67
C ILE A 278 14.30 -13.36 25.20
N PRO A 279 14.83 -14.12 26.17
CA PRO A 279 14.22 -15.20 26.94
C PRO A 279 13.06 -14.69 27.82
N SER A 280 12.24 -15.62 28.36
CA SER A 280 11.13 -15.30 29.28
C SER A 280 11.63 -14.42 30.43
N ASN A 281 10.89 -13.35 30.70
CA ASN A 281 11.22 -12.41 31.78
C ASN A 281 10.29 -12.49 32.99
N VAL A 282 9.30 -13.39 32.95
CA VAL A 282 8.48 -13.78 34.06
C VAL A 282 9.01 -15.11 34.61
N HIS A 283 9.40 -15.12 35.89
CA HIS A 283 9.95 -16.32 36.56
C HIS A 283 8.87 -17.38 36.73
N GLU A 284 9.22 -18.66 36.62
CA GLU A 284 8.29 -19.80 36.74
C GLU A 284 7.51 -19.82 38.06
N ASN A 285 8.11 -19.35 39.16
CA ASN A 285 7.42 -19.30 40.48
C ASN A 285 6.19 -18.40 40.50
N VAL A 286 6.01 -17.49 39.54
CA VAL A 286 4.83 -16.64 39.41
C VAL A 286 3.58 -17.45 39.09
N LYS A 287 3.72 -18.54 38.33
CA LYS A 287 2.61 -19.45 38.01
C LYS A 287 1.99 -20.16 39.22
N SER A 288 2.69 -20.17 40.36
CA SER A 288 2.16 -20.74 41.62
C SER A 288 1.17 -19.81 42.33
N LEU A 289 1.02 -18.55 41.90
CA LEU A 289 0.08 -17.61 42.48
C LEU A 289 -1.35 -17.88 41.95
N PRO A 290 -2.33 -18.16 42.83
CA PRO A 290 -3.66 -18.66 42.42
C PRO A 290 -4.50 -17.63 41.62
N HIS A 291 -4.20 -16.35 41.79
CA HIS A 291 -4.90 -15.23 41.13
C HIS A 291 -4.12 -14.64 39.93
N VAL A 292 -2.99 -15.26 39.57
CA VAL A 292 -2.17 -14.80 38.44
C VAL A 292 -2.22 -15.79 37.29
N LYS A 293 -2.62 -15.32 36.13
CA LYS A 293 -2.59 -16.08 34.87
C LYS A 293 -1.44 -15.58 34.03
N VAL A 294 -0.45 -16.45 33.75
CA VAL A 294 0.69 -16.13 32.89
C VAL A 294 0.49 -16.76 31.48
N VAL A 295 0.56 -15.95 30.46
CA VAL A 295 0.53 -16.36 29.05
C VAL A 295 1.86 -15.97 28.43
N ASN A 296 2.55 -16.93 27.86
CA ASN A 296 3.87 -16.71 27.23
C ASN A 296 3.78 -16.43 25.74
N LEU A 297 4.92 -16.06 25.18
CA LEU A 297 5.10 -15.76 23.76
C LEU A 297 4.70 -16.95 22.87
N ASP A 298 4.99 -18.19 23.27
CA ASP A 298 4.71 -19.38 22.48
C ASP A 298 3.20 -19.57 22.26
N THR A 299 2.41 -19.38 23.34
CA THR A 299 0.94 -19.44 23.26
C THR A 299 0.39 -18.40 22.28
N LEU A 300 0.89 -17.17 22.34
CA LEU A 300 0.48 -16.09 21.43
C LEU A 300 0.94 -16.32 20.00
N SER A 301 2.12 -16.90 19.82
CA SER A 301 2.66 -17.28 18.50
C SER A 301 1.82 -18.38 17.85
N GLN A 302 1.30 -19.33 18.61
CA GLN A 302 0.36 -20.35 18.08
C GLN A 302 -0.95 -19.73 17.59
N ILE A 303 -1.44 -18.67 18.25
CA ILE A 303 -2.62 -17.93 17.79
C ILE A 303 -2.34 -17.26 16.45
N THR A 304 -1.19 -16.61 16.32
CA THR A 304 -0.80 -15.96 15.04
C THR A 304 -0.61 -16.97 13.92
N TYR A 305 -0.03 -18.12 14.21
CA TYR A 305 0.15 -19.19 13.23
C TYR A 305 -1.20 -19.74 12.75
N LYS A 306 -2.13 -20.07 13.65
CA LYS A 306 -3.48 -20.51 13.28
C LYS A 306 -4.20 -19.46 12.43
N THR A 307 -4.07 -18.20 12.80
CA THR A 307 -4.64 -17.08 12.02
C THR A 307 -4.06 -17.04 10.60
N LEU A 308 -2.75 -17.24 10.45
CA LEU A 308 -2.11 -17.26 9.13
C LEU A 308 -2.64 -18.42 8.27
N GLU A 309 -2.78 -19.62 8.84
CA GLU A 309 -3.32 -20.78 8.14
C GLU A 309 -4.80 -20.54 7.73
N GLU A 310 -5.61 -19.95 8.59
CA GLU A 310 -6.97 -19.56 8.24
C GLU A 310 -7.02 -18.53 7.10
N ARG A 311 -6.14 -17.53 7.13
CA ARG A 311 -6.04 -16.53 6.06
C ARG A 311 -5.63 -17.15 4.72
N LYS A 312 -4.70 -18.10 4.72
CA LYS A 312 -4.26 -18.82 3.51
C LYS A 312 -5.40 -19.54 2.80
N LYS A 313 -6.42 -20.04 3.54
CA LYS A 313 -7.61 -20.64 2.94
C LYS A 313 -8.40 -19.68 2.04
N HIS A 314 -8.32 -18.38 2.33
CA HIS A 314 -8.99 -17.34 1.56
C HIS A 314 -8.14 -16.77 0.40
N LEU A 315 -6.87 -17.21 0.28
CA LEU A 315 -5.97 -16.73 -0.76
C LEU A 315 -6.47 -17.03 -2.18
N PRO A 316 -6.97 -18.24 -2.51
CA PRO A 316 -7.47 -18.52 -3.85
C PRO A 316 -8.60 -17.57 -4.27
N HIS A 317 -9.57 -17.33 -3.39
CA HIS A 317 -10.68 -16.43 -3.70
C HIS A 317 -10.22 -14.96 -3.80
N ALA A 318 -9.24 -14.54 -2.99
CA ALA A 318 -8.65 -13.21 -3.10
C ALA A 318 -7.87 -13.03 -4.42
N GLU A 319 -7.18 -14.06 -4.89
CA GLU A 319 -6.47 -14.05 -6.17
C GLU A 319 -7.45 -14.05 -7.37
N GLU A 320 -8.59 -14.73 -7.26
CA GLU A 320 -9.66 -14.68 -8.26
C GLU A 320 -10.21 -13.25 -8.42
N ILE A 321 -10.56 -12.58 -7.31
CA ILE A 321 -11.02 -11.18 -7.33
C ILE A 321 -9.97 -10.24 -7.91
N LEU A 322 -8.68 -10.44 -7.54
CA LEU A 322 -7.59 -9.64 -8.08
C LEU A 322 -7.49 -9.81 -9.59
N SER A 323 -7.50 -11.08 -10.06
CA SER A 323 -7.36 -11.41 -11.49
C SER A 323 -8.52 -10.86 -12.33
N GLU A 324 -9.74 -10.88 -11.80
CA GLU A 324 -10.92 -10.29 -12.46
C GLU A 324 -10.72 -8.78 -12.70
N ILE A 325 -10.36 -8.03 -11.67
CA ILE A 325 -10.22 -6.57 -11.78
C ILE A 325 -8.97 -6.18 -12.57
N GLU A 326 -7.90 -6.95 -12.46
CA GLU A 326 -6.70 -6.77 -13.28
C GLU A 326 -7.00 -6.99 -14.76
N ALA A 327 -7.75 -8.04 -15.11
CA ALA A 327 -8.16 -8.30 -16.48
C ALA A 327 -9.03 -7.18 -17.04
N GLU A 328 -9.96 -6.62 -16.26
CA GLU A 328 -10.74 -5.43 -16.67
C GLU A 328 -9.83 -4.22 -16.94
N PHE A 329 -8.81 -4.02 -16.10
CA PHE A 329 -7.83 -2.94 -16.29
C PHE A 329 -6.99 -3.15 -17.55
N LEU A 330 -6.48 -4.37 -17.79
CA LEU A 330 -5.69 -4.72 -18.97
C LEU A 330 -6.51 -4.60 -20.25
N GLN A 331 -7.79 -4.98 -20.21
CA GLN A 331 -8.70 -4.78 -21.34
C GLN A 331 -8.90 -3.29 -21.63
N TRP A 332 -9.12 -2.47 -20.61
CA TRP A 332 -9.18 -1.02 -20.78
C TRP A 332 -7.89 -0.42 -21.35
N LEU A 333 -6.73 -0.92 -20.90
CA LEU A 333 -5.43 -0.47 -21.40
C LEU A 333 -5.24 -0.83 -22.88
N HIS A 334 -5.66 -2.03 -23.26
CA HIS A 334 -5.66 -2.47 -24.65
C HIS A 334 -6.57 -1.58 -25.52
N ASP A 335 -7.80 -1.30 -25.07
CA ASP A 335 -8.74 -0.46 -25.78
C ASP A 335 -8.24 0.98 -25.96
N ARG A 336 -7.45 1.47 -24.98
CA ARG A 336 -6.89 2.82 -25.01
C ARG A 336 -5.96 3.07 -26.19
N GLN A 337 -5.31 2.04 -26.72
CA GLN A 337 -4.43 2.17 -27.88
C GLN A 337 -5.17 2.67 -29.15
N TYR A 338 -6.50 2.48 -29.20
CA TYR A 338 -7.32 2.94 -30.31
C TYR A 338 -7.71 4.42 -30.21
N ALA A 339 -7.61 5.00 -29.02
CA ALA A 339 -8.08 6.36 -28.73
C ALA A 339 -7.39 7.45 -29.60
N PRO A 340 -6.08 7.41 -29.90
CA PRO A 340 -5.47 8.40 -30.79
C PRO A 340 -6.07 8.40 -32.18
N THR A 341 -6.24 7.23 -32.79
CA THR A 341 -6.83 7.10 -34.15
C THR A 341 -8.30 7.54 -34.18
N LEU A 342 -9.09 7.17 -33.16
CA LEU A 342 -10.49 7.61 -33.03
C LEU A 342 -10.59 9.14 -32.86
N ARG A 343 -9.70 9.76 -32.10
CA ARG A 343 -9.65 11.22 -31.94
C ARG A 343 -9.25 11.91 -33.26
N ALA A 344 -8.24 11.40 -33.95
CA ALA A 344 -7.82 11.92 -35.25
C ALA A 344 -8.94 11.82 -36.28
N LEU A 345 -9.64 10.69 -36.33
CA LEU A 345 -10.82 10.51 -37.21
C LEU A 345 -11.91 11.53 -36.87
N LYS A 346 -12.27 11.67 -35.59
CA LYS A 346 -13.27 12.65 -35.14
C LYS A 346 -12.88 14.07 -35.53
N ALA A 347 -11.64 14.46 -35.29
CA ALA A 347 -11.12 15.79 -35.65
C ALA A 347 -11.18 16.04 -37.16
N LYS A 348 -10.81 15.06 -37.98
CA LYS A 348 -10.89 15.14 -39.43
C LYS A 348 -12.32 15.32 -39.95
N LEU A 349 -13.25 14.50 -39.43
CA LEU A 349 -14.67 14.59 -39.78
C LEU A 349 -15.28 15.94 -39.35
N THR A 350 -14.93 16.44 -38.17
CA THR A 350 -15.38 17.75 -37.68
C THR A 350 -14.79 18.90 -38.54
N ALA A 351 -13.54 18.80 -38.95
CA ALA A 351 -12.95 19.80 -39.84
C ALA A 351 -13.62 19.83 -41.24
N GLN A 352 -13.94 18.66 -41.81
CA GLN A 352 -14.70 18.54 -43.05
C GLN A 352 -16.10 19.12 -42.92
N GLN A 353 -16.84 18.77 -41.85
CA GLN A 353 -18.12 19.35 -41.54
C GLN A 353 -18.05 20.88 -41.46
N THR A 354 -17.11 21.43 -40.72
CA THR A 354 -16.94 22.89 -40.60
C THR A 354 -16.68 23.57 -41.97
N ALA A 355 -15.86 22.94 -42.81
CA ALA A 355 -15.57 23.46 -44.15
C ALA A 355 -16.81 23.44 -45.02
N GLU A 356 -17.61 22.36 -44.98
CA GLU A 356 -18.87 22.24 -45.76
C GLU A 356 -19.94 23.22 -45.28
N ILE A 357 -20.11 23.39 -43.98
CA ILE A 357 -21.03 24.37 -43.41
C ILE A 357 -20.65 25.79 -43.86
N LYS A 358 -19.39 26.20 -43.75
CA LYS A 358 -18.90 27.50 -44.17
C LYS A 358 -19.09 27.72 -45.68
N ALA A 359 -18.89 26.69 -46.51
CA ALA A 359 -19.09 26.77 -47.94
C ALA A 359 -20.57 26.97 -48.31
N ARG A 360 -21.49 26.38 -47.52
CA ARG A 360 -22.94 26.47 -47.75
C ARG A 360 -23.52 27.74 -47.17
N GLU A 361 -23.11 28.22 -46.00
CA GLU A 361 -23.50 29.52 -45.45
C GLU A 361 -23.21 30.69 -46.35
N ARG A 362 -22.17 30.60 -47.20
CA ARG A 362 -21.86 31.59 -48.25
C ARG A 362 -22.89 31.60 -49.37
N LYS A 363 -23.68 30.53 -49.53
CA LYS A 363 -24.64 30.34 -50.62
C LYS A 363 -26.13 30.38 -50.17
N GLN A 364 -26.41 29.94 -48.95
CA GLN A 364 -27.74 29.90 -48.35
C GLN A 364 -27.67 29.78 -46.85
N ASN A 365 -28.65 30.35 -46.10
CA ASN A 365 -28.77 30.13 -44.66
C ASN A 365 -29.02 28.64 -44.34
N LEU A 366 -28.10 28.00 -43.61
CA LEU A 366 -28.29 26.64 -43.11
C LEU A 366 -29.15 26.67 -41.83
N PRO A 367 -30.12 25.77 -41.68
CA PRO A 367 -30.84 25.58 -40.41
C PRO A 367 -29.86 25.08 -39.32
N GLU A 368 -29.99 25.57 -38.08
CA GLU A 368 -29.22 25.08 -36.91
C GLU A 368 -29.33 23.55 -36.72
N GLU A 369 -30.49 22.99 -37.07
CA GLU A 369 -30.76 21.55 -37.04
C GLU A 369 -29.80 20.73 -37.93
N ALA A 370 -29.34 21.28 -39.04
CA ALA A 370 -28.42 20.58 -39.94
C ALA A 370 -27.03 20.37 -39.31
N THR A 371 -26.55 21.33 -38.49
CA THR A 371 -25.31 21.23 -37.74
C THR A 371 -25.43 20.16 -36.64
N LEU A 372 -26.54 20.15 -35.91
CA LEU A 372 -26.81 19.18 -34.86
C LEU A 372 -26.87 17.74 -35.40
N VAL A 373 -27.53 17.53 -36.53
CA VAL A 373 -27.63 16.21 -37.18
C VAL A 373 -26.28 15.73 -37.66
N SER A 374 -25.45 16.62 -38.23
CA SER A 374 -24.10 16.22 -38.66
C SER A 374 -23.15 15.89 -37.49
N ASP A 375 -23.24 16.57 -36.36
CA ASP A 375 -22.51 16.23 -35.12
C ASP A 375 -22.88 14.84 -34.59
N GLN A 376 -24.20 14.53 -34.59
CA GLN A 376 -24.69 13.21 -34.20
C GLN A 376 -24.18 12.11 -35.14
N MET A 377 -24.08 12.36 -36.44
CA MET A 377 -23.51 11.42 -37.41
C MET A 377 -22.03 11.16 -37.15
N ILE A 378 -21.22 12.19 -36.88
CA ILE A 378 -19.79 12.05 -36.54
C ILE A 378 -19.64 11.19 -35.27
N GLN A 379 -20.43 11.45 -34.23
CA GLN A 379 -20.42 10.65 -33.01
C GLN A 379 -20.82 9.19 -33.27
N LYS A 380 -21.84 8.96 -34.12
CA LYS A 380 -22.29 7.61 -34.45
C LYS A 380 -21.22 6.82 -35.24
N ILE A 381 -20.58 7.43 -36.25
CA ILE A 381 -19.53 6.81 -37.04
C ILE A 381 -18.32 6.45 -36.16
N THR A 382 -17.85 7.40 -35.37
CA THR A 382 -16.71 7.17 -34.46
C THR A 382 -17.02 6.14 -33.36
N GLY A 383 -18.28 6.14 -32.87
CA GLY A 383 -18.76 5.14 -31.92
C GLY A 383 -18.86 3.73 -32.51
N GLN A 384 -19.37 3.60 -33.74
CA GLN A 384 -19.42 2.30 -34.43
C GLN A 384 -18.01 1.73 -34.68
N LEU A 385 -17.05 2.56 -35.10
CA LEU A 385 -15.66 2.13 -35.23
C LEU A 385 -15.06 1.70 -33.88
N ALA A 386 -15.29 2.47 -32.82
CA ALA A 386 -14.82 2.12 -31.47
C ALA A 386 -15.38 0.76 -31.01
N ASN A 387 -16.67 0.52 -31.21
CA ASN A 387 -17.29 -0.76 -30.88
C ASN A 387 -16.73 -1.92 -31.72
N PHE A 388 -16.59 -1.73 -33.02
CA PHE A 388 -15.99 -2.75 -33.90
C PHE A 388 -14.58 -3.16 -33.44
N LEU A 389 -13.73 -2.17 -33.10
CA LEU A 389 -12.36 -2.42 -32.64
C LEU A 389 -12.33 -3.22 -31.33
N LYS A 390 -13.27 -2.95 -30.42
CA LYS A 390 -13.39 -3.68 -29.16
C LYS A 390 -13.90 -5.11 -29.35
N GLU A 391 -14.90 -5.28 -30.19
CA GLU A 391 -15.53 -6.58 -30.43
C GLU A 391 -14.67 -7.49 -31.30
N ASN A 392 -13.74 -6.93 -32.08
CA ASN A 392 -12.89 -7.67 -33.02
C ASN A 392 -11.39 -7.39 -32.84
N PRO A 393 -10.78 -7.76 -31.67
CA PRO A 393 -9.36 -7.44 -31.39
C PRO A 393 -8.40 -7.98 -32.47
N ALA A 394 -8.68 -9.17 -33.02
CA ALA A 394 -7.84 -9.78 -34.06
C ALA A 394 -7.82 -8.99 -35.39
N LYS A 395 -8.86 -8.20 -35.65
CA LYS A 395 -8.97 -7.38 -36.87
C LYS A 395 -8.70 -5.89 -36.60
N ALA A 396 -8.51 -5.51 -35.37
CA ALA A 396 -8.41 -4.11 -34.97
C ALA A 396 -7.19 -3.41 -35.60
N SER A 397 -6.05 -4.06 -35.65
CA SER A 397 -4.83 -3.52 -36.29
C SER A 397 -5.04 -3.21 -37.78
N ASP A 398 -5.60 -4.16 -38.52
CA ASP A 398 -5.86 -4.01 -39.95
C ASP A 398 -6.88 -2.93 -40.23
N ALA A 399 -7.99 -2.91 -39.43
CA ALA A 399 -9.01 -1.88 -39.54
C ALA A 399 -8.43 -0.49 -39.26
N LEU A 400 -7.61 -0.31 -38.23
CA LEU A 400 -6.97 0.96 -37.94
C LEU A 400 -6.04 1.42 -39.08
N THR A 401 -5.29 0.51 -39.67
CA THR A 401 -4.44 0.82 -40.80
C THR A 401 -5.26 1.31 -42.01
N ILE A 402 -6.33 0.58 -42.36
CA ILE A 402 -7.26 0.98 -43.42
C ILE A 402 -7.88 2.36 -43.12
N PHE A 403 -8.37 2.61 -41.90
CA PHE A 403 -8.92 3.92 -41.57
C PHE A 403 -7.89 5.06 -41.62
N LYS A 404 -6.65 4.80 -41.17
CA LYS A 404 -5.56 5.78 -41.29
C LYS A 404 -5.29 6.13 -42.73
N ASP A 405 -5.22 5.15 -43.60
CA ASP A 405 -4.95 5.35 -45.01
C ASP A 405 -6.10 6.04 -45.75
N VAL A 406 -7.34 5.55 -45.56
CA VAL A 406 -8.54 6.09 -46.24
C VAL A 406 -8.82 7.54 -45.81
N PHE A 407 -8.71 7.85 -44.52
CA PHE A 407 -8.96 9.19 -44.00
C PHE A 407 -7.71 10.05 -43.90
N GLN A 408 -6.54 9.54 -44.31
CA GLN A 408 -5.24 10.24 -44.21
C GLN A 408 -5.02 10.82 -42.81
N LEU A 409 -5.16 9.96 -41.79
CA LEU A 409 -5.03 10.35 -40.37
C LEU A 409 -3.57 10.40 -39.98
N ASP A 410 -3.07 11.57 -39.59
CA ASP A 410 -1.75 11.72 -39.01
C ASP A 410 -1.85 11.69 -37.48
N PRO A 411 -1.30 10.67 -36.79
CA PRO A 411 -1.37 10.58 -35.33
C PRO A 411 -0.46 11.59 -34.59
N SER A 412 0.42 12.31 -35.30
CA SER A 412 1.44 13.17 -34.71
C SER A 412 0.98 14.59 -34.36
N HIS A 413 -0.26 14.98 -34.58
CA HIS A 413 -0.71 16.37 -34.45
C HIS A 413 -1.57 16.73 -33.22
N HIS A 414 -1.69 15.86 -32.19
CA HIS A 414 -2.39 16.26 -30.94
C HIS A 414 -1.74 15.59 -29.72
N GLU A 415 -0.75 16.27 -29.12
CA GLU A 415 -0.44 16.18 -27.69
C GLU A 415 -1.49 16.93 -26.85
#